data_b321dc891bd7d2cf5d0923f7bbdd08b7
#
_entry.id   b321dc891bd7d2cf5d0923f7bbdd08b7
#
_cell.length_a   1.000
_cell.length_b   1.000
_cell.length_c   1.000
_cell.angle_alpha   90.00
_cell.angle_beta   90.00
_cell.angle_gamma   90.00
#
_symmetry.space_group_name_H-M   'P 1'
#
loop_
_entity.id
_entity.type
_entity.pdbx_description
1 polymer ?
#
loop_
_entity_poly.entity_id
_entity_poly.type
_entity_poly.pdbx_seq_one_letter_code
_entity_poly.pdbx_strand_id
1 'polypeptide(L)'
;MNRLANTSCAAAIVAAVGAFGAAPVSAGDITAEWANVTPPPAPELKQVTVDPKTTALLVLDFGKNNCGVRPRCLANVPNVKKLIDEARTHNMMVAYTLPGQERSAAGLVDQSLAPRPGEFLIQGSGGADKFIRSNLDQGLKDKGIKTVIVTGTSAQGAVAGTTNGAAQRGYKAVVPVDGMSSESAFNELYAAWHIAKGGPANLVGNATLTRSDLIKFGN
;
A
#
# COMPACT_ATOMS: atom_id res chain seq x y z
N MET A 1 35.39 13.08 84.46
CA MET A 1 35.51 11.98 83.49
C MET A 1 34.07 11.75 82.92
N ASN A 2 33.65 12.50 81.90
CA ASN A 2 32.33 12.35 81.32
C ASN A 2 32.48 11.80 79.92
N ARG A 3 31.87 10.67 79.63
CA ARG A 3 31.71 10.13 78.29
C ARG A 3 30.41 10.62 77.68
N LEU A 4 30.53 11.38 76.64
CA LEU A 4 29.38 11.76 75.84
C LEU A 4 29.03 10.63 74.85
N ALA A 5 27.84 10.09 74.93
CA ALA A 5 27.27 9.15 73.97
C ALA A 5 26.71 9.87 72.76
N ASN A 6 27.26 9.57 71.57
CA ASN A 6 26.74 10.04 70.32
C ASN A 6 25.63 9.08 69.82
N THR A 7 24.41 9.58 69.77
CA THR A 7 23.24 8.88 69.18
C THR A 7 23.06 9.32 67.77
N SER A 8 23.47 8.47 66.81
CA SER A 8 23.20 8.72 65.38
C SER A 8 21.79 8.24 65.04
N CYS A 9 20.90 9.19 64.70
CA CYS A 9 19.61 8.87 64.07
C CYS A 9 19.82 8.56 62.60
N ALA A 10 19.66 7.31 62.20
CA ALA A 10 19.55 6.91 60.80
C ALA A 10 18.10 7.08 60.34
N ALA A 11 17.87 8.04 59.46
CA ALA A 11 16.58 8.19 58.82
C ALA A 11 16.47 7.17 57.65
N ALA A 12 15.58 6.20 57.79
CA ALA A 12 15.26 5.26 56.71
C ALA A 12 14.28 5.94 55.71
N ILE A 13 14.77 6.21 54.50
CA ILE A 13 13.93 6.65 53.39
C ILE A 13 13.28 5.38 52.80
N VAL A 14 12.00 5.20 53.07
CA VAL A 14 11.20 4.16 52.40
C VAL A 14 10.78 4.72 51.02
N ALA A 15 11.46 4.26 49.97
CA ALA A 15 11.02 4.53 48.59
C ALA A 15 9.80 3.66 48.27
N ALA A 16 8.63 4.27 48.22
CA ALA A 16 7.43 3.61 47.70
C ALA A 16 7.57 3.44 46.20
N VAL A 17 7.92 2.24 45.75
CA VAL A 17 7.85 1.83 44.36
C VAL A 17 6.37 1.61 44.04
N GLY A 18 5.73 2.63 43.44
CA GLY A 18 4.36 2.50 42.89
C GLY A 18 4.40 1.50 41.75
N ALA A 19 3.94 0.28 41.99
CA ALA A 19 3.63 -0.65 40.91
C ALA A 19 2.44 -0.09 40.11
N PHE A 20 2.73 0.54 38.96
CA PHE A 20 1.71 0.77 37.97
C PHE A 20 1.30 -0.61 37.42
N GLY A 21 0.35 -1.24 38.05
CA GLY A 21 -0.33 -2.40 37.52
C GLY A 21 -1.06 -2.00 36.26
N ALA A 22 -0.57 -2.42 35.10
CA ALA A 22 -1.37 -2.35 33.89
C ALA A 22 -2.66 -3.15 34.16
N ALA A 23 -3.80 -2.48 34.12
CA ALA A 23 -5.09 -3.16 34.20
C ALA A 23 -5.13 -4.21 33.06
N PRO A 24 -5.61 -5.44 33.34
CA PRO A 24 -5.76 -6.42 32.29
C PRO A 24 -6.70 -5.84 31.23
N VAL A 25 -6.19 -5.69 30.00
CA VAL A 25 -7.02 -5.36 28.85
C VAL A 25 -7.93 -6.56 28.66
N SER A 26 -9.19 -6.46 29.11
CA SER A 26 -10.22 -7.43 28.76
C SER A 26 -10.41 -7.31 27.26
N ALA A 27 -10.07 -8.36 26.50
CA ALA A 27 -10.42 -8.43 25.09
C ALA A 27 -11.96 -8.48 25.00
N GLY A 28 -12.56 -7.34 24.75
CA GLY A 28 -13.99 -7.21 24.54
C GLY A 28 -14.41 -7.70 23.16
N ASP A 29 -15.70 -7.87 22.95
CA ASP A 29 -16.26 -8.07 21.61
C ASP A 29 -16.01 -6.79 20.79
N ILE A 30 -15.42 -6.93 19.61
CA ILE A 30 -15.11 -5.81 18.71
C ILE A 30 -16.35 -4.95 18.41
N THR A 31 -17.55 -5.54 18.39
CA THR A 31 -18.79 -4.79 18.15
C THR A 31 -19.09 -3.78 19.26
N ALA A 32 -18.71 -4.08 20.51
CA ALA A 32 -18.84 -3.15 21.64
C ALA A 32 -17.78 -2.01 21.59
N GLU A 33 -16.69 -2.22 20.88
CA GLU A 33 -15.55 -1.31 20.82
C GLU A 33 -15.54 -0.42 19.57
N TRP A 34 -16.27 -0.79 18.49
CA TRP A 34 -16.20 -0.10 17.19
C TRP A 34 -16.31 1.43 17.27
N ALA A 35 -17.21 1.94 18.10
CA ALA A 35 -17.41 3.39 18.25
C ALA A 35 -16.20 4.11 18.88
N ASN A 36 -15.34 3.38 19.58
CA ASN A 36 -14.19 3.90 20.34
C ASN A 36 -12.85 3.61 19.66
N VAL A 37 -12.84 2.88 18.52
CA VAL A 37 -11.62 2.61 17.79
C VAL A 37 -11.07 3.90 17.18
N THR A 38 -9.89 4.30 17.62
CA THR A 38 -9.14 5.39 16.99
C THR A 38 -8.30 4.83 15.85
N PRO A 39 -8.41 5.35 14.62
CA PRO A 39 -7.54 4.93 13.54
C PRO A 39 -6.06 5.10 13.92
N PRO A 40 -5.20 4.16 13.56
CA PRO A 40 -3.78 4.29 13.80
C PRO A 40 -3.21 5.48 13.01
N PRO A 41 -2.06 6.04 13.42
CA PRO A 41 -1.36 7.07 12.66
C PRO A 41 -1.12 6.64 11.22
N ALA A 42 -1.15 7.60 10.28
CA ALA A 42 -0.83 7.34 8.89
C ALA A 42 0.57 6.71 8.77
N PRO A 43 0.75 5.67 7.94
CA PRO A 43 2.05 5.06 7.72
C PRO A 43 3.05 6.06 7.10
N GLU A 44 4.33 5.86 7.42
CA GLU A 44 5.42 6.61 6.81
C GLU A 44 5.51 6.32 5.31
N LEU A 45 5.70 7.36 4.51
CA LEU A 45 5.97 7.27 3.08
C LEU A 45 7.46 7.39 2.82
N LYS A 46 8.01 6.47 2.01
CA LYS A 46 9.45 6.38 1.77
C LYS A 46 9.80 6.75 0.33
N GLN A 47 10.92 7.45 0.16
CA GLN A 47 11.53 7.54 -1.16
C GLN A 47 12.01 6.16 -1.61
N VAL A 48 11.75 5.82 -2.87
CA VAL A 48 12.21 4.55 -3.46
C VAL A 48 12.94 4.82 -4.78
N THR A 49 13.97 4.04 -5.04
CA THR A 49 14.62 4.00 -6.36
C THR A 49 14.32 2.64 -6.99
N VAL A 50 13.76 2.64 -8.17
CA VAL A 50 13.43 1.42 -8.93
C VAL A 50 14.35 1.28 -10.14
N ASP A 51 14.70 0.04 -10.47
CA ASP A 51 15.37 -0.28 -11.73
C ASP A 51 14.30 -0.50 -12.82
N PRO A 52 14.22 0.34 -13.86
CA PRO A 52 13.20 0.24 -14.89
C PRO A 52 13.21 -1.10 -15.64
N LYS A 53 14.37 -1.74 -15.76
CA LYS A 53 14.52 -3.02 -16.49
C LYS A 53 13.85 -4.20 -15.76
N THR A 54 13.74 -4.10 -14.43
CA THR A 54 13.20 -5.17 -13.59
C THR A 54 11.95 -4.73 -12.83
N THR A 55 11.36 -3.58 -13.19
CA THR A 55 10.16 -3.04 -12.58
C THR A 55 9.02 -2.94 -13.59
N ALA A 56 7.79 -3.21 -13.16
CA ALA A 56 6.57 -2.98 -13.95
C ALA A 56 5.62 -2.03 -13.22
N LEU A 57 4.98 -1.12 -13.97
CA LEU A 57 3.87 -0.30 -13.48
C LEU A 57 2.56 -1.03 -13.75
N LEU A 58 1.75 -1.26 -12.73
CA LEU A 58 0.41 -1.85 -12.84
C LEU A 58 -0.64 -0.74 -12.74
N VAL A 59 -1.45 -0.59 -13.79
CA VAL A 59 -2.51 0.42 -13.93
C VAL A 59 -3.86 -0.30 -13.83
N LEU A 60 -4.47 -0.28 -12.63
CA LEU A 60 -5.56 -1.18 -12.30
C LEU A 60 -6.92 -0.46 -12.20
N ASP A 61 -7.88 -0.94 -12.99
CA ASP A 61 -9.32 -0.66 -12.87
C ASP A 61 -9.74 0.81 -13.04
N PHE A 62 -9.04 1.57 -13.91
CA PHE A 62 -9.38 2.96 -14.24
C PHE A 62 -10.55 3.09 -15.23
N GLY A 63 -11.53 2.19 -15.15
CA GLY A 63 -12.73 2.22 -16.00
C GLY A 63 -13.75 3.27 -15.55
N LYS A 64 -14.60 3.71 -16.49
CA LYS A 64 -15.70 4.66 -16.24
C LYS A 64 -16.64 4.22 -15.13
N ASN A 65 -16.93 2.90 -15.04
CA ASN A 65 -17.83 2.34 -14.04
C ASN A 65 -17.17 2.14 -12.67
N ASN A 66 -15.85 2.21 -12.59
CA ASN A 66 -15.08 2.10 -11.34
C ASN A 66 -14.56 3.48 -10.91
N CYS A 67 -13.57 3.98 -11.64
CA CYS A 67 -12.93 5.25 -11.36
C CYS A 67 -13.86 6.44 -11.65
N GLY A 68 -14.62 6.39 -12.76
CA GLY A 68 -15.45 7.50 -13.20
C GLY A 68 -16.56 7.90 -12.23
N VAL A 69 -17.01 6.98 -11.38
CA VAL A 69 -18.03 7.26 -10.34
C VAL A 69 -17.44 7.66 -9.00
N ARG A 70 -16.11 7.78 -8.90
CA ARG A 70 -15.38 8.10 -7.66
C ARG A 70 -14.57 9.38 -7.82
N PRO A 71 -15.00 10.52 -7.25
CA PRO A 71 -14.26 11.79 -7.34
C PRO A 71 -12.79 11.68 -6.89
N ARG A 72 -12.52 10.87 -5.87
CA ARG A 72 -11.16 10.63 -5.37
C ARG A 72 -10.29 9.90 -6.39
N CYS A 73 -10.86 9.01 -7.18
CA CYS A 73 -10.13 8.35 -8.26
C CYS A 73 -9.82 9.32 -9.40
N LEU A 74 -10.80 10.11 -9.81
CA LEU A 74 -10.59 11.14 -10.84
C LEU A 74 -9.48 12.12 -10.45
N ALA A 75 -9.41 12.51 -9.17
CA ALA A 75 -8.35 13.38 -8.66
C ALA A 75 -6.94 12.77 -8.76
N ASN A 76 -6.82 11.43 -8.78
CA ASN A 76 -5.53 10.74 -8.87
C ASN A 76 -5.08 10.45 -10.32
N VAL A 77 -5.95 10.62 -11.31
CA VAL A 77 -5.63 10.37 -12.73
C VAL A 77 -4.37 11.12 -13.21
N PRO A 78 -4.17 12.41 -12.88
CA PRO A 78 -2.96 13.13 -13.30
C PRO A 78 -1.66 12.51 -12.75
N ASN A 79 -1.65 12.01 -11.50
CA ASN A 79 -0.49 11.37 -10.90
C ASN A 79 -0.17 10.04 -11.58
N VAL A 80 -1.21 9.25 -11.87
CA VAL A 80 -1.05 7.96 -12.58
C VAL A 80 -0.58 8.17 -14.00
N LYS A 81 -1.14 9.19 -14.70
CA LYS A 81 -0.66 9.57 -16.04
C LYS A 81 0.82 9.92 -16.03
N LYS A 82 1.27 10.73 -15.05
CA LYS A 82 2.68 11.08 -14.90
C LYS A 82 3.55 9.83 -14.69
N LEU A 83 3.12 8.89 -13.85
CA LEU A 83 3.84 7.63 -13.65
C LEU A 83 3.92 6.79 -14.93
N ILE A 84 2.84 6.75 -15.74
CA ILE A 84 2.84 6.08 -17.04
C ILE A 84 3.84 6.73 -18.00
N ASP A 85 3.86 8.05 -18.06
CA ASP A 85 4.78 8.79 -18.93
C ASP A 85 6.25 8.56 -18.52
N GLU A 86 6.55 8.58 -17.22
CA GLU A 86 7.88 8.25 -16.68
C GLU A 86 8.26 6.79 -16.98
N ALA A 87 7.36 5.84 -16.77
CA ALA A 87 7.59 4.43 -17.09
C ALA A 87 7.94 4.25 -18.57
N ARG A 88 7.22 4.92 -19.46
CA ARG A 88 7.46 4.90 -20.91
C ARG A 88 8.79 5.53 -21.29
N THR A 89 9.15 6.67 -20.67
CA THR A 89 10.44 7.35 -20.89
C THR A 89 11.62 6.45 -20.54
N HIS A 90 11.47 5.60 -19.52
CA HIS A 90 12.50 4.67 -19.08
C HIS A 90 12.37 3.26 -19.67
N ASN A 91 11.51 3.06 -20.69
CA ASN A 91 11.21 1.76 -21.32
C ASN A 91 10.81 0.67 -20.30
N MET A 92 10.17 1.07 -19.21
CA MET A 92 9.67 0.18 -18.19
C MET A 92 8.39 -0.50 -18.67
N MET A 93 8.18 -1.77 -18.27
CA MET A 93 6.93 -2.47 -18.55
C MET A 93 5.75 -1.75 -17.90
N VAL A 94 4.68 -1.50 -18.68
CA VAL A 94 3.40 -1.03 -18.16
C VAL A 94 2.34 -2.09 -18.44
N ALA A 95 1.59 -2.46 -17.40
CA ALA A 95 0.57 -3.50 -17.47
C ALA A 95 -0.79 -2.94 -17.02
N TYR A 96 -1.83 -3.27 -17.79
CA TYR A 96 -3.15 -2.67 -17.61
C TYR A 96 -4.23 -3.72 -17.38
N THR A 97 -5.18 -3.40 -16.50
CA THR A 97 -6.52 -3.98 -16.59
C THR A 97 -7.42 -3.04 -17.41
N LEU A 98 -8.06 -3.58 -18.41
CA LEU A 98 -9.02 -2.81 -19.21
C LEU A 98 -10.46 -3.13 -18.80
N PRO A 99 -11.36 -2.13 -18.78
CA PRO A 99 -12.73 -2.29 -18.34
C PRO A 99 -13.60 -3.00 -19.37
N GLY A 100 -14.73 -3.57 -18.87
CA GLY A 100 -15.73 -4.26 -19.68
C GLY A 100 -15.33 -5.69 -20.07
N GLN A 101 -16.29 -6.44 -20.62
CA GLN A 101 -16.05 -7.81 -21.10
C GLN A 101 -15.12 -7.82 -22.32
N GLU A 102 -15.23 -6.81 -23.18
CA GLU A 102 -14.39 -6.65 -24.37
C GLU A 102 -12.98 -6.11 -24.05
N ARG A 103 -12.73 -5.73 -22.79
CA ARG A 103 -11.43 -5.18 -22.32
C ARG A 103 -10.93 -4.07 -23.25
N SER A 104 -11.79 -3.08 -23.46
CA SER A 104 -11.53 -1.97 -24.37
C SER A 104 -10.99 -0.74 -23.65
N ALA A 105 -9.97 -0.11 -24.23
CA ALA A 105 -9.47 1.18 -23.77
C ALA A 105 -10.54 2.29 -23.85
N ALA A 106 -11.55 2.18 -24.73
CA ALA A 106 -12.65 3.12 -24.82
C ALA A 106 -13.49 3.21 -23.52
N GLY A 107 -13.45 2.17 -22.68
CA GLY A 107 -14.07 2.14 -21.35
C GLY A 107 -13.27 2.82 -20.24
N LEU A 108 -12.04 3.29 -20.52
CA LEU A 108 -11.23 4.02 -19.53
C LEU A 108 -11.85 5.39 -19.24
N VAL A 109 -11.65 5.85 -18.01
CA VAL A 109 -12.13 7.14 -17.52
C VAL A 109 -11.46 8.33 -18.23
N ASP A 110 -10.20 8.14 -18.63
CA ASP A 110 -9.39 9.11 -19.35
C ASP A 110 -8.54 8.38 -20.39
N GLN A 111 -8.61 8.85 -21.64
CA GLN A 111 -7.86 8.24 -22.75
C GLN A 111 -6.34 8.47 -22.66
N SER A 112 -5.90 9.42 -21.85
CA SER A 112 -4.47 9.61 -21.58
C SER A 112 -3.84 8.43 -20.81
N LEU A 113 -4.66 7.59 -20.17
CA LEU A 113 -4.24 6.36 -19.51
C LEU A 113 -4.23 5.16 -20.46
N ALA A 114 -4.64 5.31 -21.72
CA ALA A 114 -4.77 4.17 -22.63
C ALA A 114 -3.42 3.50 -22.91
N PRO A 115 -3.39 2.17 -22.99
CA PRO A 115 -2.20 1.44 -23.36
C PRO A 115 -1.76 1.78 -24.79
N ARG A 116 -0.44 1.82 -25.01
CA ARG A 116 0.14 1.87 -26.34
C ARG A 116 0.20 0.48 -26.97
N PRO A 117 0.27 0.36 -28.30
CA PRO A 117 0.53 -0.92 -28.94
C PRO A 117 1.78 -1.60 -28.37
N GLY A 118 1.66 -2.88 -27.97
CA GLY A 118 2.74 -3.66 -27.38
C GLY A 118 2.85 -3.57 -25.85
N GLU A 119 2.12 -2.67 -25.17
CA GLU A 119 2.05 -2.70 -23.71
C GLU A 119 1.20 -3.86 -23.21
N PHE A 120 1.48 -4.32 -21.99
CA PHE A 120 0.93 -5.57 -21.47
C PHE A 120 -0.52 -5.44 -21.00
N LEU A 121 -1.39 -6.28 -21.51
CA LEU A 121 -2.78 -6.36 -21.06
C LEU A 121 -2.97 -7.55 -20.12
N ILE A 122 -3.40 -7.25 -18.88
CA ILE A 122 -3.74 -8.25 -17.88
C ILE A 122 -5.09 -8.88 -18.28
N GLN A 123 -5.05 -10.15 -18.62
CA GLN A 123 -6.22 -10.92 -19.03
C GLN A 123 -6.59 -11.96 -17.98
N GLY A 124 -7.86 -12.31 -17.89
CA GLY A 124 -8.35 -13.41 -17.05
C GLY A 124 -8.79 -12.99 -15.66
N SER A 125 -8.13 -12.03 -15.00
CA SER A 125 -8.48 -11.63 -13.64
C SER A 125 -9.82 -10.89 -13.56
N GLY A 126 -10.75 -11.44 -12.79
CA GLY A 126 -12.01 -10.76 -12.43
C GLY A 126 -12.06 -10.30 -10.97
N GLY A 127 -11.02 -10.60 -10.18
CA GLY A 127 -11.00 -10.34 -8.74
C GLY A 127 -10.12 -9.17 -8.30
N ALA A 128 -10.04 -8.96 -6.99
CA ALA A 128 -9.21 -7.94 -6.37
C ALA A 128 -7.71 -8.23 -6.61
N ASP A 129 -7.26 -9.46 -6.43
CA ASP A 129 -5.89 -9.86 -6.77
C ASP A 129 -5.77 -10.14 -8.28
N LYS A 130 -5.00 -9.29 -8.98
CA LYS A 130 -4.82 -9.39 -10.43
C LYS A 130 -3.90 -10.54 -10.87
N PHE A 131 -3.28 -11.26 -9.94
CA PHE A 131 -2.54 -12.48 -10.23
C PHE A 131 -3.45 -13.71 -10.35
N ILE A 132 -4.65 -13.68 -9.74
CA ILE A 132 -5.54 -14.84 -9.72
C ILE A 132 -6.17 -15.03 -11.09
N ARG A 133 -6.03 -16.24 -11.65
CA ARG A 133 -6.60 -16.64 -12.95
C ARG A 133 -6.29 -15.63 -14.07
N SER A 134 -5.05 -15.16 -14.11
CA SER A 134 -4.60 -14.18 -15.11
C SER A 134 -3.25 -14.56 -15.71
N ASN A 135 -2.88 -13.83 -16.77
CA ASN A 135 -1.58 -13.94 -17.41
C ASN A 135 -0.50 -13.05 -16.72
N LEU A 136 -0.81 -12.35 -15.61
CA LEU A 136 0.09 -11.34 -15.04
C LEU A 136 1.40 -11.96 -14.54
N ASP A 137 1.34 -13.01 -13.74
CA ASP A 137 2.54 -13.63 -13.15
C ASP A 137 3.50 -14.14 -14.23
N GLN A 138 2.96 -14.82 -15.24
CA GLN A 138 3.77 -15.29 -16.37
C GLN A 138 4.38 -14.12 -17.15
N GLY A 139 3.59 -13.09 -17.47
CA GLY A 139 4.08 -11.93 -18.20
C GLY A 139 5.17 -11.15 -17.47
N LEU A 140 5.09 -11.05 -16.13
CA LEU A 140 6.14 -10.45 -15.32
C LEU A 140 7.42 -11.30 -15.32
N LYS A 141 7.29 -12.61 -15.17
CA LYS A 141 8.43 -13.57 -15.19
C LYS A 141 9.15 -13.56 -16.53
N ASP A 142 8.41 -13.60 -17.64
CA ASP A 142 8.97 -13.59 -19.00
C ASP A 142 9.79 -12.31 -19.28
N LYS A 143 9.49 -11.23 -18.60
CA LYS A 143 10.22 -9.95 -18.68
C LYS A 143 11.27 -9.77 -17.58
N GLY A 144 11.48 -10.77 -16.72
CA GLY A 144 12.45 -10.70 -15.62
C GLY A 144 12.11 -9.67 -14.54
N ILE A 145 10.81 -9.32 -14.40
CA ILE A 145 10.36 -8.32 -13.41
C ILE A 145 10.52 -8.88 -12.00
N LYS A 146 10.99 -8.02 -11.11
CA LYS A 146 11.20 -8.29 -9.68
C LYS A 146 10.42 -7.34 -8.79
N THR A 147 10.07 -6.17 -9.31
CA THR A 147 9.36 -5.11 -8.59
C THR A 147 8.11 -4.70 -9.36
N VAL A 148 7.01 -4.45 -8.65
CA VAL A 148 5.79 -3.89 -9.23
C VAL A 148 5.42 -2.59 -8.53
N ILE A 149 5.11 -1.54 -9.31
CA ILE A 149 4.48 -0.33 -8.82
C ILE A 149 2.98 -0.52 -9.00
N VAL A 150 2.19 -0.50 -7.92
CA VAL A 150 0.77 -0.82 -7.98
C VAL A 150 -0.07 0.45 -7.82
N THR A 151 -0.83 0.81 -8.87
CA THR A 151 -1.77 1.93 -8.86
C THR A 151 -3.18 1.44 -9.19
N GLY A 152 -4.19 2.19 -8.79
CA GLY A 152 -5.55 1.82 -9.16
C GLY A 152 -6.66 2.13 -8.17
N THR A 153 -7.84 1.55 -8.44
CA THR A 153 -9.04 1.62 -7.61
C THR A 153 -9.75 0.26 -7.57
N SER A 154 -10.28 -0.18 -6.40
CA SER A 154 -10.24 0.48 -5.10
C SER A 154 -8.97 0.13 -4.32
N ALA A 155 -8.56 1.05 -3.44
CA ALA A 155 -7.36 0.90 -2.62
C ALA A 155 -7.39 -0.40 -1.78
N GLN A 156 -8.49 -0.67 -1.07
CA GLN A 156 -8.68 -1.87 -0.25
C GLN A 156 -9.02 -3.14 -1.07
N GLY A 157 -9.34 -2.99 -2.36
CA GLY A 157 -9.64 -4.08 -3.28
C GLY A 157 -8.47 -4.39 -4.20
N ALA A 158 -8.52 -3.84 -5.44
CA ALA A 158 -7.55 -4.16 -6.48
C ALA A 158 -6.09 -3.84 -6.06
N VAL A 159 -5.86 -2.70 -5.41
CA VAL A 159 -4.50 -2.30 -5.01
C VAL A 159 -3.99 -3.20 -3.90
N ALA A 160 -4.69 -3.30 -2.75
CA ALA A 160 -4.25 -4.14 -1.64
C ALA A 160 -4.20 -5.63 -2.01
N GLY A 161 -5.20 -6.12 -2.74
CA GLY A 161 -5.25 -7.52 -3.20
C GLY A 161 -4.08 -7.87 -4.11
N THR A 162 -3.79 -7.03 -5.11
CA THR A 162 -2.67 -7.25 -6.03
C THR A 162 -1.32 -7.07 -5.34
N THR A 163 -1.20 -6.12 -4.40
CA THR A 163 0.01 -5.95 -3.59
C THR A 163 0.29 -7.20 -2.73
N ASN A 164 -0.75 -7.75 -2.08
CA ASN A 164 -0.65 -9.03 -1.37
C ASN A 164 -0.22 -10.17 -2.29
N GLY A 165 -0.87 -10.29 -3.44
CA GLY A 165 -0.57 -11.32 -4.44
C GLY A 165 0.87 -11.23 -4.96
N ALA A 166 1.39 -10.02 -5.17
CA ALA A 166 2.78 -9.77 -5.55
C ALA A 166 3.75 -10.22 -4.45
N ALA A 167 3.53 -9.77 -3.21
CA ALA A 167 4.38 -10.10 -2.08
C ALA A 167 4.45 -11.62 -1.81
N GLN A 168 3.32 -12.32 -1.93
CA GLN A 168 3.26 -13.78 -1.77
C GLN A 168 4.03 -14.54 -2.85
N ARG A 169 4.25 -13.93 -4.03
CA ARG A 169 5.04 -14.48 -5.13
C ARG A 169 6.49 -14.05 -5.11
N GLY A 170 6.90 -13.28 -4.09
CA GLY A 170 8.28 -12.81 -3.92
C GLY A 170 8.62 -11.52 -4.67
N TYR A 171 7.65 -10.85 -5.31
CA TYR A 171 7.87 -9.53 -5.88
C TYR A 171 7.99 -8.47 -4.77
N LYS A 172 8.83 -7.46 -5.00
CA LYS A 172 8.75 -6.21 -4.26
C LYS A 172 7.58 -5.39 -4.79
N ALA A 173 6.78 -4.82 -3.91
CA ALA A 173 5.67 -3.96 -4.27
C ALA A 173 5.91 -2.53 -3.79
N VAL A 174 5.77 -1.57 -4.68
CA VAL A 174 5.84 -0.13 -4.41
C VAL A 174 4.44 0.44 -4.63
N VAL A 175 3.86 1.08 -3.61
CA VAL A 175 2.49 1.58 -3.69
C VAL A 175 2.49 3.08 -3.45
N PRO A 176 2.36 3.90 -4.51
CA PRO A 176 2.17 5.34 -4.39
C PRO A 176 0.75 5.62 -3.89
N VAL A 177 0.63 6.20 -2.68
CA VAL A 177 -0.68 6.46 -2.06
C VAL A 177 -1.50 7.49 -2.84
N ASP A 178 -0.87 8.38 -3.59
CA ASP A 178 -1.49 9.32 -4.51
C ASP A 178 -1.77 8.76 -5.92
N GLY A 179 -1.48 7.48 -6.12
CA GLY A 179 -1.85 6.67 -7.29
C GLY A 179 -2.90 5.61 -6.99
N MET A 180 -3.38 5.50 -5.75
CA MET A 180 -4.49 4.64 -5.37
C MET A 180 -5.67 5.45 -4.83
N SER A 181 -6.89 4.92 -4.96
CA SER A 181 -8.10 5.62 -4.51
C SER A 181 -9.20 4.67 -4.06
N SER A 182 -10.14 5.20 -3.30
CA SER A 182 -11.36 4.49 -2.92
C SER A 182 -12.55 5.43 -2.78
N GLU A 183 -13.64 4.95 -2.18
CA GLU A 183 -14.86 5.73 -1.91
C GLU A 183 -14.63 6.77 -0.82
N SER A 184 -13.74 6.50 0.13
CA SER A 184 -13.50 7.37 1.29
C SER A 184 -12.03 7.42 1.69
N ALA A 185 -11.63 8.48 2.40
CA ALA A 185 -10.30 8.62 2.98
C ALA A 185 -10.00 7.49 3.99
N PHE A 186 -11.02 7.01 4.72
CA PHE A 186 -10.86 5.90 5.65
C PHE A 186 -10.42 4.61 4.91
N ASN A 187 -11.06 4.27 3.80
CA ASN A 187 -10.71 3.09 3.02
C ASN A 187 -9.28 3.18 2.45
N GLU A 188 -8.84 4.38 2.05
CA GLU A 188 -7.48 4.62 1.59
C GLU A 188 -6.45 4.50 2.73
N LEU A 189 -6.75 5.08 3.90
CA LEU A 189 -5.91 4.95 5.09
C LEU A 189 -5.84 3.49 5.56
N TYR A 190 -6.98 2.79 5.59
CA TYR A 190 -7.02 1.37 5.92
C TYR A 190 -6.13 0.54 4.98
N ALA A 191 -6.26 0.76 3.67
CA ALA A 191 -5.43 0.06 2.68
C ALA A 191 -3.93 0.36 2.87
N ALA A 192 -3.57 1.63 3.07
CA ALA A 192 -2.19 2.03 3.35
C ALA A 192 -1.66 1.39 4.63
N TRP A 193 -2.44 1.42 5.71
CA TRP A 193 -2.06 0.80 6.98
C TRP A 193 -1.91 -0.71 6.85
N HIS A 194 -2.88 -1.38 6.20
CA HIS A 194 -2.84 -2.81 5.93
C HIS A 194 -1.58 -3.21 5.17
N ILE A 195 -1.24 -2.50 4.10
CA ILE A 195 -0.05 -2.75 3.28
C ILE A 195 1.23 -2.57 4.10
N ALA A 196 1.31 -1.54 4.95
CA ALA A 196 2.52 -1.21 5.69
C ALA A 196 2.70 -1.99 6.99
N LYS A 197 1.61 -2.37 7.66
CA LYS A 197 1.64 -2.83 9.06
C LYS A 197 0.73 -4.02 9.35
N GLY A 198 -0.42 -4.11 8.70
CA GLY A 198 -1.51 -5.03 9.08
C GLY A 198 -1.65 -6.26 8.19
N GLY A 199 -0.86 -6.36 7.14
CA GLY A 199 -0.94 -7.47 6.20
C GLY A 199 -0.18 -8.73 6.65
N PRO A 200 -0.24 -9.81 5.86
CA PRO A 200 0.56 -11.00 6.09
C PRO A 200 2.05 -10.69 6.23
N ALA A 201 2.80 -11.52 6.95
CA ALA A 201 4.20 -11.28 7.28
C ALA A 201 5.10 -11.00 6.06
N ASN A 202 4.87 -11.69 4.94
CA ASN A 202 5.61 -11.48 3.70
C ASN A 202 5.27 -10.14 3.01
N LEU A 203 4.11 -9.55 3.28
CA LEU A 203 3.75 -8.22 2.79
C LEU A 203 4.61 -7.14 3.46
N VAL A 204 4.72 -7.18 4.80
CA VAL A 204 5.49 -6.19 5.59
C VAL A 204 6.94 -6.08 5.11
N GLY A 205 7.56 -7.19 4.72
CA GLY A 205 8.94 -7.20 4.20
C GLY A 205 9.09 -6.89 2.71
N ASN A 206 8.00 -6.89 1.94
CA ASN A 206 8.03 -6.80 0.49
C ASN A 206 7.23 -5.63 -0.09
N ALA A 207 6.48 -4.88 0.72
CA ALA A 207 5.72 -3.72 0.27
C ALA A 207 6.28 -2.42 0.86
N THR A 208 6.31 -1.37 0.05
CA THR A 208 6.73 -0.03 0.45
C THR A 208 5.69 0.98 0.01
N LEU A 209 5.20 1.77 0.96
CA LEU A 209 4.36 2.94 0.64
C LEU A 209 5.23 4.13 0.26
N THR A 210 4.79 4.85 -0.75
CA THR A 210 5.48 6.03 -1.27
C THR A 210 4.47 7.05 -1.81
N ARG A 211 4.97 8.08 -2.47
CA ARG A 211 4.21 8.97 -3.36
C ARG A 211 4.81 8.91 -4.76
N SER A 212 4.03 9.31 -5.75
CA SER A 212 4.49 9.31 -7.14
C SER A 212 5.74 10.18 -7.36
N ASP A 213 5.85 11.30 -6.66
CA ASP A 213 7.00 12.23 -6.71
C ASP A 213 8.24 11.74 -5.93
N LEU A 214 8.08 10.73 -5.07
CA LEU A 214 9.17 10.09 -4.31
C LEU A 214 9.74 8.85 -5.00
N ILE A 215 9.19 8.45 -6.17
CA ILE A 215 9.75 7.37 -6.98
C ILE A 215 10.85 7.92 -7.87
N LYS A 216 12.05 7.35 -7.73
CA LYS A 216 13.20 7.65 -8.59
C LYS A 216 13.47 6.46 -9.50
N PHE A 217 13.81 6.74 -10.74
CA PHE A 217 14.15 5.73 -11.73
C PHE A 217 15.68 5.66 -11.82
N GLY A 218 16.24 4.47 -11.52
CA GLY A 218 17.66 4.20 -11.69
C GLY A 218 18.05 4.14 -13.16
N ASN A 219 19.34 4.27 -13.46
CA ASN A 219 19.89 4.19 -14.81
C ASN A 219 20.00 2.73 -15.29
#